data_b50aa3305b3835633dfe2b9a6e6e0513
#
_entry.id   b50aa3305b3835633dfe2b9a6e6e0513
#
_cell.length_a   1.000
_cell.length_b   1.000
_cell.length_c   1.000
_cell.angle_alpha   90.00
_cell.angle_beta   90.00
_cell.angle_gamma   90.00
#
_symmetry.space_group_name_H-M   'P 1'
#
loop_
_entity.id
_entity.type
_entity.pdbx_description
1 polymer ?
#
loop_
_entity_poly.entity_id
_entity_poly.type
_entity_poly.pdbx_seq_one_letter_code
_entity_poly.pdbx_strand_id
1 'polypeptide(L)'
;MNKRSLFHFSSRLHGIVLATLSLLTACSFFSGPKTASVSQIKVVAEINANQSSATQLDVVFVYDATAAALLPKTGPEWFDKKAALLAGAADSIDVASLQVPPATIADVRLPGRHSKATGVYVFANYLSPSGQAVSNITPYKSVTIWLTPSGITYKFP
;
A
#
# COMPACT_ATOMS: atom_id res chain seq x y z
N MET A 1 -65.23 42.19 -4.43
CA MET A 1 -64.71 41.00 -5.10
C MET A 1 -63.20 40.97 -4.88
N ASN A 2 -62.73 40.05 -4.11
CA ASN A 2 -61.43 40.07 -3.43
C ASN A 2 -60.38 39.26 -4.22
N LYS A 3 -59.39 39.91 -4.88
CA LYS A 3 -58.31 39.33 -5.67
C LYS A 3 -56.99 39.27 -4.89
N ARG A 4 -56.99 38.96 -3.58
CA ARG A 4 -55.74 39.00 -2.77
C ARG A 4 -55.29 37.71 -2.13
N SER A 5 -55.80 36.53 -2.56
CA SER A 5 -55.48 35.28 -1.84
C SER A 5 -54.62 34.24 -2.60
N LEU A 6 -54.16 34.51 -3.81
CA LEU A 6 -53.46 33.48 -4.63
C LEU A 6 -51.93 33.61 -4.70
N PHE A 7 -51.34 34.66 -4.13
CA PHE A 7 -49.92 34.91 -4.29
C PHE A 7 -49.05 34.38 -3.13
N HIS A 8 -49.61 33.98 -2.01
CA HIS A 8 -48.81 33.50 -0.85
C HIS A 8 -48.59 32.00 -0.80
N PHE A 9 -49.28 31.19 -1.58
CA PHE A 9 -49.08 29.75 -1.56
C PHE A 9 -47.93 29.25 -2.39
N SER A 10 -47.56 29.99 -3.45
CA SER A 10 -46.46 29.61 -4.35
C SER A 10 -45.06 29.83 -3.75
N SER A 11 -44.89 30.86 -2.89
CA SER A 11 -43.61 31.19 -2.28
C SER A 11 -43.11 30.18 -1.25
N ARG A 12 -44.00 29.51 -0.54
CA ARG A 12 -43.62 28.52 0.47
C ARG A 12 -43.21 27.16 -0.13
N LEU A 13 -43.77 26.82 -1.30
CA LEU A 13 -43.44 25.57 -1.99
C LEU A 13 -42.01 25.58 -2.58
N HIS A 14 -41.57 26.77 -3.08
CA HIS A 14 -40.21 26.92 -3.64
C HIS A 14 -39.12 26.87 -2.55
N GLY A 15 -39.42 27.36 -1.36
CA GLY A 15 -38.46 27.29 -0.22
C GLY A 15 -38.20 25.87 0.26
N ILE A 16 -39.22 24.99 0.25
CA ILE A 16 -39.10 23.60 0.69
C ILE A 16 -38.34 22.76 -0.34
N VAL A 17 -38.52 23.00 -1.64
CA VAL A 17 -37.82 22.28 -2.72
C VAL A 17 -36.34 22.64 -2.74
N LEU A 18 -35.97 23.91 -2.46
CA LEU A 18 -34.56 24.32 -2.38
C LEU A 18 -33.83 23.72 -1.16
N ALA A 19 -34.53 23.58 -0.03
CA ALA A 19 -33.95 23.01 1.20
C ALA A 19 -33.69 21.50 1.10
N THR A 20 -34.49 20.76 0.32
CA THR A 20 -34.33 19.29 0.15
C THR A 20 -33.20 18.95 -0.84
N LEU A 21 -32.86 19.84 -1.77
CA LEU A 21 -31.79 19.61 -2.75
C LEU A 21 -30.39 19.74 -2.13
N SER A 22 -30.27 20.48 -1.02
CA SER A 22 -28.97 20.71 -0.35
C SER A 22 -28.50 19.53 0.53
N LEU A 23 -29.37 18.57 0.83
CA LEU A 23 -29.07 17.41 1.70
C LEU A 23 -28.46 16.22 0.94
N LEU A 24 -28.47 16.23 -0.40
CA LEU A 24 -27.96 15.11 -1.22
C LEU A 24 -26.45 15.19 -1.54
N THR A 25 -25.77 16.29 -1.23
CA THR A 25 -24.34 16.47 -1.55
C THR A 25 -23.38 16.10 -0.43
N ALA A 26 -23.84 15.63 0.73
CA ALA A 26 -23.02 15.39 1.92
C ALA A 26 -22.42 13.98 2.02
N CYS A 27 -22.70 13.04 1.10
CA CYS A 27 -22.27 11.64 1.25
C CYS A 27 -20.92 11.28 0.61
N SER A 28 -20.16 12.21 0.04
CA SER A 28 -18.94 11.87 -0.72
C SER A 28 -17.62 12.00 0.06
N PHE A 29 -17.62 12.41 1.34
CA PHE A 29 -16.39 12.73 2.06
C PHE A 29 -15.91 11.68 3.08
N PHE A 30 -16.56 10.52 3.19
CA PHE A 30 -16.17 9.46 4.13
C PHE A 30 -15.52 8.24 3.48
N SER A 31 -14.82 8.40 2.36
CA SER A 31 -13.92 7.35 1.91
C SER A 31 -12.65 7.43 2.75
N GLY A 32 -12.56 6.60 3.80
CA GLY A 32 -11.32 6.42 4.56
C GLY A 32 -10.15 6.03 3.64
N PRO A 33 -8.90 6.14 4.09
CA PRO A 33 -7.74 5.79 3.29
C PRO A 33 -7.89 4.34 2.80
N LYS A 34 -7.68 4.11 1.49
CA LYS A 34 -7.72 2.77 0.92
C LYS A 34 -6.63 1.93 1.57
N THR A 35 -7.00 0.80 2.16
CA THR A 35 -6.06 -0.17 2.69
C THR A 35 -5.50 -1.07 1.57
N ALA A 36 -4.30 -1.60 1.80
CA ALA A 36 -3.68 -2.56 0.89
C ALA A 36 -4.49 -3.86 0.83
N SER A 37 -4.50 -4.48 -0.34
CA SER A 37 -5.23 -5.74 -0.57
C SER A 37 -4.41 -6.98 -0.22
N VAL A 38 -3.12 -6.84 0.06
CA VAL A 38 -2.16 -7.93 0.18
C VAL A 38 -2.53 -8.89 1.32
N SER A 39 -2.77 -10.14 0.96
CA SER A 39 -3.11 -11.23 1.90
C SER A 39 -2.21 -12.47 1.75
N GLN A 40 -1.42 -12.55 0.69
CA GLN A 40 -0.48 -13.64 0.46
C GLN A 40 0.74 -13.17 -0.32
N ILE A 41 1.93 -13.53 0.16
CA ILE A 41 3.18 -13.26 -0.54
C ILE A 41 4.01 -14.53 -0.51
N LYS A 42 4.41 -15.00 -1.69
CA LYS A 42 5.33 -16.11 -1.88
C LYS A 42 6.64 -15.60 -2.48
N VAL A 43 7.76 -16.14 -2.05
CA VAL A 43 9.08 -15.88 -2.61
C VAL A 43 9.58 -17.16 -3.28
N VAL A 44 10.05 -17.04 -4.52
CA VAL A 44 10.69 -18.13 -5.27
C VAL A 44 12.05 -17.65 -5.72
N ALA A 45 13.11 -18.27 -5.23
CA ALA A 45 14.48 -17.99 -5.63
C ALA A 45 14.99 -19.07 -6.59
N GLU A 46 15.45 -18.66 -7.76
CA GLU A 46 16.12 -19.54 -8.72
C GLU A 46 17.42 -20.09 -8.15
N ILE A 47 17.92 -21.17 -8.74
CA ILE A 47 19.17 -21.84 -8.29
C ILE A 47 20.38 -20.89 -8.32
N ASN A 48 20.36 -19.92 -9.20
CA ASN A 48 21.40 -18.90 -9.38
C ASN A 48 20.90 -17.49 -9.04
N ALA A 49 19.84 -17.38 -8.24
CA ALA A 49 19.28 -16.10 -7.78
C ALA A 49 20.36 -15.22 -7.16
N ASN A 50 20.31 -13.90 -7.44
CA ASN A 50 21.25 -12.91 -6.93
C ASN A 50 22.71 -13.35 -7.12
N GLN A 51 23.05 -13.84 -8.30
CA GLN A 51 24.40 -14.35 -8.64
C GLN A 51 24.84 -15.47 -7.67
N SER A 52 23.95 -16.41 -7.36
CA SER A 52 24.14 -17.51 -6.41
C SER A 52 24.40 -17.07 -4.97
N SER A 53 23.98 -15.87 -4.59
CA SER A 53 24.10 -15.33 -3.25
C SER A 53 22.73 -15.26 -2.55
N ALA A 54 22.73 -15.42 -1.24
CA ALA A 54 21.50 -15.22 -0.46
C ALA A 54 21.03 -13.76 -0.55
N THR A 55 19.72 -13.58 -0.70
CA THR A 55 19.10 -12.26 -0.80
C THR A 55 18.43 -11.90 0.53
N GLN A 56 18.81 -10.77 1.11
CA GLN A 56 18.01 -10.16 2.17
C GLN A 56 16.82 -9.46 1.52
N LEU A 57 15.61 -9.83 1.95
CA LEU A 57 14.34 -9.33 1.43
C LEU A 57 13.50 -8.80 2.59
N ASP A 58 13.05 -7.57 2.49
CA ASP A 58 12.10 -6.96 3.43
C ASP A 58 10.80 -6.60 2.72
N VAL A 59 9.68 -7.07 3.29
CA VAL A 59 8.34 -6.60 2.92
C VAL A 59 7.89 -5.61 3.98
N VAL A 60 7.72 -4.36 3.56
CA VAL A 60 7.46 -3.20 4.42
C VAL A 60 5.99 -2.79 4.31
N PHE A 61 5.28 -2.89 5.41
CA PHE A 61 3.87 -2.51 5.55
C PHE A 61 3.79 -1.12 6.20
N VAL A 62 3.18 -0.16 5.52
CA VAL A 62 3.08 1.23 5.96
C VAL A 62 1.62 1.56 6.26
N TYR A 63 1.39 2.26 7.36
CA TYR A 63 0.06 2.54 7.90
C TYR A 63 -0.40 3.98 7.72
N ASP A 64 0.49 4.88 7.29
CA ASP A 64 0.16 6.27 6.98
C ASP A 64 0.99 6.84 5.82
N ALA A 65 0.51 7.93 5.22
CA ALA A 65 1.13 8.54 4.06
C ALA A 65 2.47 9.23 4.37
N THR A 66 2.68 9.69 5.61
CA THR A 66 3.92 10.35 6.02
C THR A 66 5.05 9.35 6.05
N ALA A 67 4.83 8.19 6.68
CA ALA A 67 5.80 7.10 6.70
C ALA A 67 6.10 6.57 5.29
N ALA A 68 5.07 6.46 4.41
CA ALA A 68 5.26 6.08 3.02
C ALA A 68 6.18 7.03 2.24
N ALA A 69 6.06 8.35 2.50
CA ALA A 69 6.88 9.37 1.86
C ALA A 69 8.36 9.33 2.30
N LEU A 70 8.66 8.75 3.46
CA LEU A 70 10.01 8.62 3.99
C LEU A 70 10.76 7.40 3.44
N LEU A 71 10.06 6.46 2.77
CA LEU A 71 10.69 5.25 2.27
C LEU A 71 11.72 5.54 1.17
N PRO A 72 12.89 4.90 1.23
CA PRO A 72 13.90 4.97 0.18
C PRO A 72 13.41 4.42 -1.17
N LYS A 73 14.16 4.69 -2.21
CA LYS A 73 13.85 4.23 -3.58
C LYS A 73 14.54 2.92 -3.94
N THR A 74 15.54 2.50 -3.16
CA THR A 74 16.34 1.31 -3.45
C THR A 74 16.53 0.44 -2.22
N GLY A 75 16.80 -0.85 -2.44
CA GLY A 75 17.15 -1.82 -1.39
C GLY A 75 18.35 -1.39 -0.58
N PRO A 76 19.51 -1.08 -1.18
CA PRO A 76 20.68 -0.63 -0.43
C PRO A 76 20.41 0.56 0.49
N GLU A 77 19.69 1.59 0.00
CA GLU A 77 19.30 2.72 0.86
C GLU A 77 18.37 2.31 2.01
N TRP A 78 17.45 1.38 1.75
CA TRP A 78 16.56 0.85 2.78
C TRP A 78 17.34 0.18 3.89
N PHE A 79 18.24 -0.77 3.54
CA PHE A 79 19.01 -1.51 4.53
C PHE A 79 19.98 -0.63 5.31
N ASP A 80 20.51 0.44 4.71
CA ASP A 80 21.33 1.45 5.37
C ASP A 80 20.50 2.28 6.39
N LYS A 81 19.31 2.74 6.00
CA LYS A 81 18.48 3.66 6.80
C LYS A 81 17.44 2.96 7.69
N LYS A 82 17.21 1.65 7.52
CA LYS A 82 16.14 0.87 8.15
C LYS A 82 16.07 1.10 9.67
N ALA A 83 17.18 1.01 10.38
CA ALA A 83 17.20 1.14 11.83
C ALA A 83 16.70 2.52 12.29
N ALA A 84 17.15 3.59 11.65
CA ALA A 84 16.73 4.95 11.96
C ALA A 84 15.25 5.19 11.61
N LEU A 85 14.80 4.68 10.46
CA LEU A 85 13.39 4.79 10.05
C LEU A 85 12.45 4.07 11.03
N LEU A 86 12.79 2.86 11.44
CA LEU A 86 11.98 2.10 12.38
C LEU A 86 11.99 2.73 13.78
N ALA A 87 13.10 3.33 14.21
CA ALA A 87 13.14 4.07 15.48
C ALA A 87 12.24 5.31 15.46
N GLY A 88 12.17 6.01 14.32
CA GLY A 88 11.37 7.23 14.18
C GLY A 88 9.90 7.00 13.83
N ALA A 89 9.52 5.83 13.31
CA ALA A 89 8.19 5.54 12.79
C ALA A 89 7.68 4.15 13.23
N ALA A 90 7.99 3.70 14.45
CA ALA A 90 7.69 2.36 14.95
C ALA A 90 6.21 1.99 14.88
N ASP A 91 5.29 2.95 15.10
CA ASP A 91 3.85 2.71 15.04
C ASP A 91 3.29 2.74 13.61
N SER A 92 4.06 3.25 12.66
CA SER A 92 3.64 3.49 11.28
C SER A 92 4.22 2.50 10.27
N ILE A 93 5.15 1.63 10.68
CA ILE A 93 5.83 0.68 9.80
C ILE A 93 5.97 -0.69 10.50
N ASP A 94 5.54 -1.75 9.82
CA ASP A 94 5.91 -3.13 10.14
C ASP A 94 6.77 -3.70 9.02
N VAL A 95 7.68 -4.61 9.37
CA VAL A 95 8.57 -5.26 8.40
C VAL A 95 8.55 -6.78 8.59
N ALA A 96 8.28 -7.49 7.50
CA ALA A 96 8.54 -8.91 7.40
C ALA A 96 9.90 -9.13 6.71
N SER A 97 10.91 -9.54 7.47
CA SER A 97 12.28 -9.73 6.96
C SER A 97 12.55 -11.20 6.68
N LEU A 98 13.18 -11.49 5.54
CA LEU A 98 13.61 -12.82 5.15
C LEU A 98 15.05 -12.80 4.66
N GLN A 99 15.79 -13.87 4.96
CA GLN A 99 17.02 -14.19 4.28
C GLN A 99 16.73 -15.37 3.34
N VAL A 100 16.81 -15.14 2.04
CA VAL A 100 16.38 -16.10 1.01
C VAL A 100 17.60 -16.65 0.27
N PRO A 101 18.03 -17.89 0.56
CA PRO A 101 19.06 -18.58 -0.20
C PRO A 101 18.58 -18.87 -1.65
N PRO A 102 19.50 -19.05 -2.62
CA PRO A 102 19.17 -19.61 -3.91
C PRO A 102 18.43 -20.96 -3.80
N ALA A 103 17.69 -21.35 -4.82
CA ALA A 103 16.90 -22.58 -4.89
C ALA A 103 15.87 -22.73 -3.75
N THR A 104 15.33 -21.62 -3.21
CA THR A 104 14.40 -21.63 -2.08
C THR A 104 13.01 -21.17 -2.50
N ILE A 105 11.98 -21.80 -1.91
CA ILE A 105 10.60 -21.33 -1.96
C ILE A 105 10.15 -21.08 -0.53
N ALA A 106 9.60 -19.90 -0.27
CA ALA A 106 9.14 -19.52 1.07
C ALA A 106 7.85 -18.69 0.99
N ASP A 107 6.97 -18.82 1.98
CA ASP A 107 5.85 -17.92 2.18
C ASP A 107 6.25 -16.84 3.20
N VAL A 108 5.86 -15.59 2.92
CA VAL A 108 6.12 -14.45 3.82
C VAL A 108 5.09 -14.46 4.94
N ARG A 109 5.57 -14.49 6.19
CA ARG A 109 4.69 -14.33 7.36
C ARG A 109 4.28 -12.86 7.48
N LEU A 110 3.00 -12.56 7.21
CA LEU A 110 2.47 -11.21 7.27
C LEU A 110 2.34 -10.72 8.73
N PRO A 111 2.58 -9.43 9.01
CA PRO A 111 2.32 -8.83 10.32
C PRO A 111 0.85 -8.94 10.73
N GLY A 112 0.55 -9.01 12.03
CA GLY A 112 -0.82 -9.18 12.52
C GLY A 112 -1.80 -8.09 12.09
N ARG A 113 -1.29 -6.88 11.85
CA ARG A 113 -2.12 -5.74 11.38
C ARG A 113 -2.00 -5.44 9.88
N HIS A 114 -1.44 -6.35 9.06
CA HIS A 114 -1.21 -6.15 7.62
C HIS A 114 -2.43 -5.64 6.85
N SER A 115 -3.65 -6.07 7.23
CA SER A 115 -4.91 -5.62 6.59
C SER A 115 -5.25 -4.14 6.80
N LYS A 116 -4.56 -3.46 7.73
CA LYS A 116 -4.70 -2.02 7.99
C LYS A 116 -3.66 -1.19 7.24
N ALA A 117 -2.68 -1.83 6.60
CA ALA A 117 -1.64 -1.12 5.86
C ALA A 117 -2.25 -0.33 4.70
N THR A 118 -1.77 0.89 4.48
CA THR A 118 -2.12 1.76 3.35
C THR A 118 -1.15 1.60 2.19
N GLY A 119 0.03 1.01 2.45
CA GLY A 119 1.04 0.69 1.45
C GLY A 119 1.84 -0.55 1.81
N VAL A 120 2.23 -1.34 0.80
CA VAL A 120 3.12 -2.50 0.95
C VAL A 120 4.22 -2.43 -0.10
N TYR A 121 5.46 -2.44 0.36
CA TYR A 121 6.65 -2.25 -0.47
C TYR A 121 7.64 -3.39 -0.28
N VAL A 122 8.38 -3.74 -1.32
CA VAL A 122 9.40 -4.78 -1.29
C VAL A 122 10.76 -4.16 -1.53
N PHE A 123 11.69 -4.43 -0.62
CA PHE A 123 13.09 -4.05 -0.72
C PHE A 123 13.97 -5.30 -0.70
N ALA A 124 14.96 -5.35 -1.57
CA ALA A 124 15.90 -6.46 -1.61
C ALA A 124 17.35 -5.95 -1.71
N ASN A 125 18.24 -6.62 -1.00
CA ASN A 125 19.68 -6.37 -1.12
C ASN A 125 20.23 -7.23 -2.26
N TYR A 126 20.12 -6.72 -3.48
CA TYR A 126 20.57 -7.38 -4.70
C TYR A 126 21.95 -6.89 -5.11
N LEU A 127 22.80 -7.80 -5.61
CA LEU A 127 24.12 -7.44 -6.13
C LEU A 127 24.01 -6.64 -7.42
N SER A 128 23.07 -7.03 -8.31
CA SER A 128 22.81 -6.30 -9.55
C SER A 128 21.90 -5.08 -9.30
N PRO A 129 22.25 -3.88 -9.86
CA PRO A 129 21.41 -2.68 -9.77
C PRO A 129 19.98 -2.88 -10.26
N SER A 130 19.74 -3.75 -11.24
CA SER A 130 18.40 -4.06 -11.76
C SER A 130 17.48 -4.75 -10.75
N GLY A 131 18.02 -5.37 -9.69
CA GLY A 131 17.26 -5.98 -8.61
C GLY A 131 17.07 -5.08 -7.37
N GLN A 132 17.57 -3.84 -7.39
CA GLN A 132 17.61 -2.97 -6.21
C GLN A 132 16.45 -1.98 -6.11
N ALA A 133 15.69 -1.76 -7.18
CA ALA A 133 14.56 -0.82 -7.16
C ALA A 133 13.46 -1.28 -6.19
N VAL A 134 12.90 -0.34 -5.42
CA VAL A 134 11.72 -0.61 -4.59
C VAL A 134 10.53 -0.98 -5.46
N SER A 135 9.75 -1.96 -5.02
CA SER A 135 8.50 -2.35 -5.69
C SER A 135 7.30 -2.09 -4.79
N ASN A 136 6.28 -1.44 -5.33
CA ASN A 136 5.01 -1.23 -4.65
C ASN A 136 4.03 -2.33 -5.05
N ILE A 137 3.65 -3.18 -4.09
CA ILE A 137 2.72 -4.30 -4.28
C ILE A 137 1.34 -4.06 -3.63
N THR A 138 1.09 -2.85 -3.16
CA THR A 138 -0.14 -2.45 -2.46
C THR A 138 -1.45 -2.90 -3.13
N PRO A 139 -1.64 -2.77 -4.47
CA PRO A 139 -2.92 -3.06 -5.10
C PRO A 139 -3.22 -4.56 -5.28
N TYR A 140 -2.25 -5.42 -5.04
CA TYR A 140 -2.37 -6.85 -5.37
C TYR A 140 -2.73 -7.69 -4.15
N LYS A 141 -3.68 -8.62 -4.32
CA LYS A 141 -4.13 -9.51 -3.23
C LYS A 141 -3.14 -10.64 -2.95
N SER A 142 -2.59 -11.23 -4.00
CA SER A 142 -1.58 -12.28 -3.93
C SER A 142 -0.42 -11.93 -4.85
N VAL A 143 0.81 -12.16 -4.38
CA VAL A 143 2.03 -11.81 -5.11
C VAL A 143 3.03 -12.94 -5.00
N THR A 144 3.61 -13.36 -6.12
CA THR A 144 4.82 -14.17 -6.13
C THR A 144 6.01 -13.29 -6.52
N ILE A 145 6.95 -13.15 -5.59
CA ILE A 145 8.23 -12.46 -5.78
C ILE A 145 9.21 -13.49 -6.31
N TRP A 146 9.66 -13.31 -7.54
CA TRP A 146 10.56 -14.22 -8.23
C TRP A 146 11.96 -13.63 -8.29
N LEU A 147 12.91 -14.25 -7.57
CA LEU A 147 14.31 -13.83 -7.52
C LEU A 147 15.10 -14.56 -8.61
N THR A 148 15.64 -13.79 -9.55
CA THR A 148 16.41 -14.29 -10.69
C THR A 148 17.92 -13.99 -10.50
N PRO A 149 18.81 -14.41 -11.40
CA PRO A 149 20.24 -14.10 -11.28
C PRO A 149 20.58 -12.61 -11.19
N SER A 150 19.84 -11.77 -11.92
CA SER A 150 20.18 -10.34 -12.08
C SER A 150 19.11 -9.37 -11.60
N GLY A 151 17.92 -9.84 -11.18
CA GLY A 151 16.84 -8.95 -10.80
C GLY A 151 15.65 -9.65 -10.15
N ILE A 152 14.59 -8.91 -9.91
CA ILE A 152 13.36 -9.39 -9.30
C ILE A 152 12.22 -9.22 -10.30
N THR A 153 11.39 -10.25 -10.43
CA THR A 153 10.14 -10.18 -11.18
C THR A 153 8.96 -10.48 -10.25
N TYR A 154 7.80 -9.95 -10.59
CA TYR A 154 6.58 -10.10 -9.81
C TYR A 154 5.50 -10.75 -10.67
N LYS A 155 4.84 -11.78 -10.13
CA LYS A 155 3.68 -12.42 -10.75
C LYS A 155 2.46 -12.14 -9.89
N PHE A 156 1.43 -11.64 -10.50
CA PHE A 156 0.12 -11.36 -9.91
C PHE A 156 -0.89 -12.32 -10.52
N PRO A 157 -1.63 -13.10 -9.73
CA PRO A 157 -2.70 -13.98 -10.22
C PRO A 157 -3.90 -13.20 -10.71
#